data_fd9bb14e1ced6d7d1a0a8ec21f194241
#
_entry.id   fd9bb14e1ced6d7d1a0a8ec21f194241
#
_cell.length_a   1.000
_cell.length_b   1.000
_cell.length_c   1.000
_cell.angle_alpha   90.00
_cell.angle_beta   90.00
_cell.angle_gamma   90.00
#
_symmetry.space_group_name_H-M   'P 1'
#
loop_
_entity.id
_entity.type
_entity.pdbx_description
1 polymer ?
#
loop_
_entity_poly.entity_id
_entity_poly.type
_entity_poly.pdbx_seq_one_letter_code
_entity_poly.pdbx_strand_id
1 'polypeptide(L)'
;MFVYGNFFIILRLRIYVIKRIIKIKNHHTMAKHPDWALKFRKKGTELRLLNGQYYLYEATSKWNPEKKRSQKVTGKLLGKITEKDGFIESEKARLRRQNVVSSLTVKEYGFSFLYEQLPGDYTALLKKHFETDWQSILALAYGRLLYRSPLKNMSFHYSNSYLSEWYGNVNLSPNSLSDFLRTLGIRRESIVRFFREFNYADDCIIFDGTDINSKSSLMHLPKEGKSKRDVYESIIDLMFVFSVEQRLPVYYRINQGNIKDVKSFRLCLEECKIVNAVIILDKGFYSKENIKRIKDEELKFVIPLRRTSSLIDYTKMEQGNKGVFDGYFKFEGRYIWYYGYRTKDHDTLHLYLDEKLRVEEEKDFLERMENGSKGYTMEQFNKKSTRFGTIALLTNAEKTPEKIYVDYKSRGEVEQMIDALKDVVEADVSYMQNEYALEGWMFINYIALHWYYRIYQLLTKHELNGNFSPKDLISFLTEIKRVKINDKWYTAEITKKTATLLKKLELPIT
;
A
#
# COMPACT_ATOMS: atom_id res chain seq x y z
N MET A 1 -23.16 -2.25 8.62
CA MET A 1 -23.96 -3.20 7.83
C MET A 1 -24.95 -2.49 6.89
N PHE A 2 -24.62 -1.34 6.33
CA PHE A 2 -25.53 -0.55 5.46
C PHE A 2 -24.89 -0.03 4.16
N VAL A 3 -23.70 -0.47 3.79
CA VAL A 3 -23.00 0.03 2.58
C VAL A 3 -23.05 -0.94 1.39
N TYR A 4 -23.41 -2.20 1.60
CA TYR A 4 -23.50 -3.21 0.52
C TYR A 4 -24.83 -3.28 -0.23
N GLY A 5 -25.87 -2.63 0.29
CA GLY A 5 -27.23 -2.67 -0.32
C GLY A 5 -27.31 -1.91 -1.64
N ASN A 6 -26.68 -0.75 -1.74
CA ASN A 6 -26.84 0.13 -2.91
C ASN A 6 -26.04 -0.33 -4.15
N PHE A 7 -24.94 -1.03 -3.98
CA PHE A 7 -24.14 -1.53 -5.11
C PHE A 7 -24.84 -2.67 -5.85
N PHE A 8 -25.55 -3.55 -5.12
CA PHE A 8 -26.32 -4.64 -5.72
C PHE A 8 -27.58 -4.16 -6.43
N ILE A 9 -28.19 -3.07 -6.00
CA ILE A 9 -29.39 -2.50 -6.65
C ILE A 9 -28.99 -1.88 -7.99
N ILE A 10 -27.87 -1.15 -8.06
CA ILE A 10 -27.37 -0.54 -9.32
C ILE A 10 -26.91 -1.62 -10.31
N LEU A 11 -26.32 -2.70 -9.85
CA LEU A 11 -25.90 -3.82 -10.71
C LEU A 11 -27.12 -4.63 -11.22
N ARG A 12 -28.13 -4.85 -10.38
CA ARG A 12 -29.40 -5.48 -10.79
C ARG A 12 -30.19 -4.65 -11.78
N LEU A 13 -30.22 -3.33 -11.62
CA LEU A 13 -30.85 -2.43 -12.59
C LEU A 13 -30.10 -2.43 -13.94
N ARG A 14 -28.76 -2.45 -13.96
CA ARG A 14 -27.98 -2.56 -15.19
C ARG A 14 -28.17 -3.91 -15.89
N ILE A 15 -28.20 -5.02 -15.17
CA ILE A 15 -28.44 -6.36 -15.73
C ILE A 15 -29.89 -6.51 -16.20
N TYR A 16 -30.85 -5.90 -15.53
CA TYR A 16 -32.25 -5.91 -15.94
C TYR A 16 -32.46 -5.12 -17.24
N VAL A 17 -31.81 -3.98 -17.36
CA VAL A 17 -31.83 -3.16 -18.58
C VAL A 17 -31.16 -3.90 -19.74
N ILE A 18 -30.02 -4.55 -19.54
CA ILE A 18 -29.30 -5.32 -20.57
C ILE A 18 -30.11 -6.56 -21.02
N LYS A 19 -30.74 -7.32 -20.08
CA LYS A 19 -31.59 -8.46 -20.44
C LYS A 19 -32.87 -8.04 -21.18
N ARG A 20 -33.39 -6.85 -20.90
CA ARG A 20 -34.58 -6.32 -21.62
C ARG A 20 -34.22 -5.87 -23.04
N ILE A 21 -33.00 -5.34 -23.24
CA ILE A 21 -32.47 -4.97 -24.57
C ILE A 21 -32.22 -6.22 -25.46
N ILE A 22 -31.79 -7.33 -24.88
CA ILE A 22 -31.52 -8.59 -25.61
C ILE A 22 -32.82 -9.31 -26.01
N LYS A 23 -33.91 -9.18 -25.21
CA LYS A 23 -35.21 -9.82 -25.51
C LYS A 23 -36.01 -9.13 -26.62
N ILE A 24 -35.65 -7.91 -27.01
CA ILE A 24 -36.31 -7.11 -28.07
C ILE A 24 -35.79 -7.43 -29.49
N LYS A 25 -34.76 -8.28 -29.67
CA LYS A 25 -34.15 -8.56 -30.98
C LYS A 25 -34.89 -9.54 -31.90
N ASN A 26 -36.01 -10.11 -31.47
CA ASN A 26 -36.69 -11.17 -32.24
C ASN A 26 -38.17 -10.96 -32.51
N HIS A 27 -38.62 -9.80 -32.98
CA HIS A 27 -39.88 -9.68 -33.73
C HIS A 27 -39.82 -8.43 -34.62
N HIS A 28 -39.34 -8.55 -35.85
CA HIS A 28 -39.57 -7.59 -36.92
C HIS A 28 -40.73 -8.09 -37.80
N THR A 29 -41.97 -7.85 -37.37
CA THR A 29 -43.08 -7.63 -38.26
C THR A 29 -43.15 -6.14 -38.58
N MET A 30 -43.13 -5.77 -39.88
CA MET A 30 -43.30 -4.40 -40.32
C MET A 30 -44.66 -3.87 -39.91
N ALA A 31 -44.83 -3.29 -38.73
CA ALA A 31 -45.96 -2.48 -38.38
C ALA A 31 -45.91 -1.18 -39.21
N LYS A 32 -46.89 -0.91 -40.03
CA LYS A 32 -47.08 0.42 -40.69
C LYS A 32 -47.18 1.46 -39.59
N HIS A 33 -46.20 2.38 -39.54
CA HIS A 33 -46.32 3.51 -38.59
C HIS A 33 -47.53 4.35 -38.96
N PRO A 34 -48.31 4.88 -37.99
CA PRO A 34 -49.44 5.75 -38.29
C PRO A 34 -49.00 7.10 -38.87
N ASP A 35 -49.88 7.69 -39.66
CA ASP A 35 -49.54 8.93 -40.40
C ASP A 35 -49.15 10.10 -39.49
N TRP A 36 -49.77 10.18 -38.30
CA TRP A 36 -49.42 11.20 -37.32
C TRP A 36 -47.97 11.05 -36.79
N ALA A 37 -47.41 9.84 -36.73
CA ALA A 37 -46.01 9.61 -36.33
C ALA A 37 -45.06 9.79 -37.48
N LEU A 38 -45.48 9.46 -38.74
CA LEU A 38 -44.68 9.60 -39.92
C LEU A 38 -44.38 11.05 -40.28
N LYS A 39 -45.24 12.02 -39.95
CA LYS A 39 -45.05 13.45 -40.13
C LYS A 39 -43.77 13.97 -39.52
N PHE A 40 -43.26 13.38 -38.49
CA PHE A 40 -42.03 13.80 -37.78
C PHE A 40 -40.75 13.09 -38.29
N ARG A 41 -40.90 12.10 -39.16
CA ARG A 41 -39.76 11.38 -39.76
C ARG A 41 -39.10 12.25 -40.83
N LYS A 42 -37.81 12.61 -40.63
CA LYS A 42 -37.00 13.37 -41.57
C LYS A 42 -35.85 12.53 -42.08
N LYS A 43 -35.16 13.00 -43.13
CA LYS A 43 -33.91 12.37 -43.62
C LYS A 43 -32.92 12.32 -42.47
N GLY A 44 -32.29 11.17 -42.26
CA GLY A 44 -31.37 10.96 -41.12
C GLY A 44 -32.04 10.60 -39.79
N THR A 45 -33.35 10.28 -39.82
CA THR A 45 -34.05 9.83 -38.60
C THR A 45 -34.76 8.51 -38.78
N GLU A 46 -35.03 7.82 -37.65
CA GLU A 46 -35.73 6.55 -37.58
C GLU A 46 -36.82 6.58 -36.51
N LEU A 47 -38.01 6.10 -36.88
CA LEU A 47 -39.12 5.85 -35.95
C LEU A 47 -38.99 4.45 -35.37
N ARG A 48 -39.16 4.33 -34.05
CA ARG A 48 -39.25 3.05 -33.34
C ARG A 48 -40.46 3.04 -32.43
N LEU A 49 -41.19 1.95 -32.49
CA LEU A 49 -42.28 1.65 -31.53
C LEU A 49 -41.66 0.80 -30.42
N LEU A 50 -41.70 1.30 -29.19
CA LEU A 50 -41.22 0.62 -28.00
C LEU A 50 -42.25 0.73 -26.90
N ASN A 51 -42.74 -0.39 -26.41
CA ASN A 51 -43.79 -0.46 -25.37
C ASN A 51 -45.05 0.40 -25.69
N GLY A 52 -45.51 0.36 -26.94
CA GLY A 52 -46.68 1.12 -27.37
C GLY A 52 -46.45 2.61 -27.60
N GLN A 53 -45.25 3.11 -27.42
CA GLN A 53 -44.89 4.52 -27.59
C GLN A 53 -43.92 4.69 -28.76
N TYR A 54 -44.14 5.72 -29.61
CA TYR A 54 -43.27 6.06 -30.71
C TYR A 54 -42.10 6.94 -30.24
N TYR A 55 -40.92 6.59 -30.71
CA TYR A 55 -39.68 7.33 -30.44
C TYR A 55 -38.99 7.66 -31.77
N LEU A 56 -38.38 8.86 -31.84
CA LEU A 56 -37.57 9.32 -32.96
C LEU A 56 -36.08 9.23 -32.57
N TYR A 57 -35.31 8.55 -33.42
CA TYR A 57 -33.86 8.43 -33.27
C TYR A 57 -33.14 9.05 -34.46
N GLU A 58 -31.90 9.49 -34.26
CA GLU A 58 -30.96 9.70 -35.37
C GLU A 58 -30.73 8.39 -36.10
N ALA A 59 -30.52 8.44 -37.41
CA ALA A 59 -30.15 7.25 -38.20
C ALA A 59 -29.15 7.64 -39.28
N THR A 60 -28.07 6.86 -39.36
CA THR A 60 -27.05 6.97 -40.38
C THR A 60 -26.92 5.63 -41.10
N SER A 61 -26.23 5.62 -42.23
CA SER A 61 -25.86 4.34 -42.86
C SER A 61 -24.34 4.22 -42.90
N LYS A 62 -23.84 3.07 -42.53
CA LYS A 62 -22.42 2.71 -42.55
C LYS A 62 -22.19 1.53 -43.48
N TRP A 63 -21.18 1.61 -44.33
CA TRP A 63 -20.81 0.51 -45.16
C TRP A 63 -20.27 -0.66 -44.32
N ASN A 64 -20.79 -1.89 -44.56
CA ASN A 64 -20.31 -3.10 -43.96
C ASN A 64 -19.52 -3.90 -45.01
N PRO A 65 -18.18 -4.02 -44.86
CA PRO A 65 -17.34 -4.69 -45.84
C PRO A 65 -17.60 -6.20 -45.92
N GLU A 66 -17.96 -6.84 -44.80
CA GLU A 66 -18.27 -8.28 -44.79
C GLU A 66 -19.55 -8.63 -45.55
N LYS A 67 -20.58 -7.77 -45.42
CA LYS A 67 -21.89 -7.94 -46.06
C LYS A 67 -22.00 -7.25 -47.39
N LYS A 68 -20.93 -6.55 -47.85
CA LYS A 68 -20.87 -5.77 -49.11
C LYS A 68 -22.13 -4.90 -49.34
N ARG A 69 -22.67 -4.32 -48.28
CA ARG A 69 -23.86 -3.43 -48.35
C ARG A 69 -23.84 -2.39 -47.24
N SER A 70 -24.55 -1.29 -47.48
CA SER A 70 -24.78 -0.28 -46.46
C SER A 70 -25.75 -0.80 -45.40
N GLN A 71 -25.37 -0.67 -44.13
CA GLN A 71 -26.21 -0.98 -42.98
C GLN A 71 -26.65 0.27 -42.28
N LYS A 72 -27.94 0.30 -41.95
CA LYS A 72 -28.50 1.39 -41.15
C LYS A 72 -28.00 1.28 -39.71
N VAL A 73 -27.50 2.38 -39.20
CA VAL A 73 -27.01 2.51 -37.81
C VAL A 73 -27.95 3.48 -37.09
N THR A 74 -28.61 3.01 -36.05
CA THR A 74 -29.45 3.86 -35.20
C THR A 74 -28.54 4.65 -34.25
N GLY A 75 -28.72 5.96 -34.26
CA GLY A 75 -27.97 6.90 -33.43
C GLY A 75 -28.69 7.22 -32.12
N LYS A 76 -28.58 8.48 -31.70
CA LYS A 76 -29.10 8.97 -30.43
C LYS A 76 -30.59 9.18 -30.44
N LEU A 77 -31.26 9.05 -29.31
CA LEU A 77 -32.68 9.38 -29.11
C LEU A 77 -32.86 10.91 -29.26
N LEU A 78 -33.80 11.30 -30.11
CA LEU A 78 -34.23 12.70 -30.30
C LEU A 78 -35.42 13.06 -29.42
N GLY A 79 -36.40 12.16 -29.32
CA GLY A 79 -37.57 12.38 -28.51
C GLY A 79 -38.63 11.31 -28.68
N LYS A 80 -39.78 11.52 -28.05
CA LYS A 80 -40.99 10.69 -28.18
C LYS A 80 -42.01 11.41 -29.06
N ILE A 81 -42.90 10.63 -29.67
CA ILE A 81 -44.02 11.16 -30.49
C ILE A 81 -45.32 10.60 -29.94
N THR A 82 -46.25 11.47 -29.61
CA THR A 82 -47.59 11.14 -29.20
C THR A 82 -48.59 11.66 -30.23
N GLU A 83 -49.76 11.05 -30.30
CA GLU A 83 -50.81 11.50 -31.20
C GLU A 83 -51.37 12.86 -30.79
N LYS A 84 -51.46 13.11 -29.47
CA LYS A 84 -52.04 14.31 -28.88
C LYS A 84 -51.09 15.49 -28.92
N ASP A 85 -49.81 15.28 -28.50
CA ASP A 85 -48.85 16.39 -28.26
C ASP A 85 -47.79 16.51 -29.39
N GLY A 86 -47.85 15.59 -30.39
CA GLY A 86 -46.87 15.56 -31.47
C GLY A 86 -45.49 15.12 -31.02
N PHE A 87 -44.44 15.74 -31.58
CA PHE A 87 -43.06 15.44 -31.21
C PHE A 87 -42.63 16.16 -29.94
N ILE A 88 -42.27 15.40 -28.93
CA ILE A 88 -41.75 15.92 -27.66
C ILE A 88 -40.25 15.56 -27.60
N GLU A 89 -39.41 16.61 -27.72
CA GLU A 89 -37.97 16.45 -27.66
C GLU A 89 -37.54 15.84 -26.29
N SER A 90 -36.62 14.88 -26.31
CA SER A 90 -36.06 14.35 -25.06
C SER A 90 -35.18 15.42 -24.40
N GLU A 91 -35.15 15.42 -23.07
CA GLU A 91 -34.33 16.34 -22.30
C GLU A 91 -32.84 16.27 -22.73
N LYS A 92 -32.34 15.05 -22.95
CA LYS A 92 -30.98 14.81 -23.46
C LYS A 92 -30.77 15.35 -24.89
N ALA A 93 -31.76 15.35 -25.74
CA ALA A 93 -31.66 15.95 -27.10
C ALA A 93 -31.69 17.47 -27.02
N ARG A 94 -32.58 18.04 -26.19
CA ARG A 94 -32.65 19.47 -25.91
C ARG A 94 -31.33 20.03 -25.38
N LEU A 95 -30.73 19.35 -24.37
CA LEU A 95 -29.44 19.73 -23.79
C LEU A 95 -28.31 19.69 -24.84
N ARG A 96 -28.29 18.65 -25.70
CA ARG A 96 -27.32 18.55 -26.82
C ARG A 96 -27.47 19.67 -27.84
N ARG A 97 -28.72 20.03 -28.19
CA ARG A 97 -29.00 21.10 -29.16
C ARG A 97 -28.63 22.45 -28.59
N GLN A 98 -28.80 22.66 -27.29
CA GLN A 98 -28.43 23.92 -26.63
C GLN A 98 -26.90 24.04 -26.43
N ASN A 99 -26.11 23.05 -26.85
CA ASN A 99 -24.64 23.00 -26.67
C ASN A 99 -24.16 23.23 -25.22
N VAL A 100 -25.04 23.03 -24.21
CA VAL A 100 -24.72 23.28 -22.81
C VAL A 100 -23.71 22.25 -22.32
N VAL A 101 -23.89 20.95 -22.65
CA VAL A 101 -22.95 19.87 -22.32
C VAL A 101 -22.94 18.86 -23.46
N SER A 102 -21.87 18.77 -24.23
CA SER A 102 -21.70 17.78 -25.31
C SER A 102 -20.99 16.52 -24.80
N SER A 103 -20.10 16.66 -23.83
CA SER A 103 -19.36 15.58 -23.18
C SER A 103 -19.13 15.90 -21.71
N LEU A 104 -19.19 14.87 -20.89
CA LEU A 104 -18.92 14.93 -19.45
C LEU A 104 -18.00 13.77 -19.07
N THR A 105 -16.86 14.07 -18.50
CA THR A 105 -15.93 13.09 -17.93
C THR A 105 -15.61 13.49 -16.50
N VAL A 106 -15.60 12.53 -15.59
CA VAL A 106 -15.27 12.76 -14.17
C VAL A 106 -14.08 11.88 -13.81
N LYS A 107 -13.04 12.48 -13.21
CA LYS A 107 -11.86 11.76 -12.74
C LYS A 107 -11.54 12.09 -11.29
N GLU A 108 -10.98 11.14 -10.59
CA GLU A 108 -10.38 11.38 -9.29
C GLU A 108 -9.22 12.36 -9.46
N TYR A 109 -9.13 13.37 -8.59
CA TYR A 109 -8.12 14.42 -8.72
C TYR A 109 -7.33 14.68 -7.45
N GLY A 110 -7.98 14.72 -6.30
CA GLY A 110 -7.33 15.19 -5.07
C GLY A 110 -6.17 14.32 -4.63
N PHE A 111 -6.32 13.00 -4.67
CA PHE A 111 -5.22 12.10 -4.37
C PHE A 111 -4.20 12.04 -5.52
N SER A 112 -4.64 12.10 -6.78
CA SER A 112 -3.72 12.22 -7.92
C SER A 112 -2.82 13.44 -7.78
N PHE A 113 -3.36 14.58 -7.34
CA PHE A 113 -2.60 15.80 -7.11
C PHE A 113 -1.57 15.64 -5.98
N LEU A 114 -2.00 15.13 -4.81
CA LEU A 114 -1.07 14.86 -3.71
C LEU A 114 0.03 13.90 -4.13
N TYR A 115 -0.32 12.84 -4.85
CA TYR A 115 0.60 11.82 -5.33
C TYR A 115 1.71 12.39 -6.22
N GLU A 116 1.41 13.38 -7.04
CA GLU A 116 2.40 14.11 -7.87
C GLU A 116 3.23 15.12 -7.09
N GLN A 117 2.66 15.78 -6.07
CA GLN A 117 3.33 16.85 -5.34
C GLN A 117 4.30 16.36 -4.26
N LEU A 118 3.98 15.21 -3.62
CA LEU A 118 4.76 14.71 -2.48
C LEU A 118 6.24 14.39 -2.76
N PRO A 119 6.63 13.90 -3.95
CA PRO A 119 7.90 13.22 -4.05
C PRO A 119 8.98 13.90 -4.90
N GLY A 120 9.01 15.21 -5.05
CA GLY A 120 9.98 15.96 -5.86
C GLY A 120 11.20 15.17 -6.37
N ASP A 121 12.05 14.70 -5.47
CA ASP A 121 13.28 13.96 -5.80
C ASP A 121 13.03 12.49 -6.16
N TYR A 122 11.97 11.87 -5.63
CA TYR A 122 11.71 10.44 -5.80
C TYR A 122 11.31 10.07 -7.23
N THR A 123 10.48 10.90 -7.86
CA THR A 123 10.14 10.75 -9.28
C THR A 123 11.38 10.92 -10.16
N ALA A 124 12.31 11.81 -9.79
CA ALA A 124 13.57 11.97 -10.48
C ALA A 124 14.45 10.70 -10.38
N LEU A 125 14.50 10.07 -9.21
CA LEU A 125 15.21 8.80 -9.01
C LEU A 125 14.57 7.66 -9.82
N LEU A 126 13.24 7.57 -9.87
CA LEU A 126 12.58 6.60 -10.74
C LEU A 126 12.89 6.82 -12.20
N LYS A 127 12.90 8.06 -12.69
CA LYS A 127 13.30 8.40 -14.06
C LYS A 127 14.74 8.02 -14.35
N LYS A 128 15.66 8.24 -13.39
CA LYS A 128 17.09 7.88 -13.53
C LYS A 128 17.29 6.38 -13.71
N HIS A 129 16.58 5.52 -12.98
CA HIS A 129 16.78 4.07 -12.97
C HIS A 129 15.82 3.31 -13.89
N PHE A 130 14.66 3.92 -14.25
CA PHE A 130 13.57 3.30 -15.01
C PHE A 130 13.02 4.27 -16.06
N GLU A 131 13.89 4.81 -16.90
CA GLU A 131 13.63 5.89 -17.86
C GLU A 131 12.32 5.72 -18.67
N THR A 132 12.08 4.51 -19.18
CA THR A 132 10.88 4.20 -20.00
C THR A 132 9.68 3.76 -19.17
N ASP A 133 9.85 3.33 -17.93
CA ASP A 133 8.85 2.58 -17.16
C ASP A 133 8.35 3.31 -15.92
N TRP A 134 8.98 4.42 -15.55
CA TRP A 134 8.66 5.14 -14.33
C TRP A 134 7.17 5.52 -14.21
N GLN A 135 6.50 5.88 -15.33
CA GLN A 135 5.07 6.23 -15.32
C GLN A 135 4.21 5.00 -15.04
N SER A 136 4.57 3.85 -15.62
CA SER A 136 3.88 2.58 -15.37
C SER A 136 4.07 2.11 -13.93
N ILE A 137 5.28 2.27 -13.38
CA ILE A 137 5.58 1.99 -11.97
C ILE A 137 4.71 2.86 -11.07
N LEU A 138 4.69 4.17 -11.29
CA LEU A 138 3.89 5.11 -10.49
C LEU A 138 2.39 4.85 -10.62
N ALA A 139 1.88 4.61 -11.82
CA ALA A 139 0.46 4.34 -12.04
C ALA A 139 0.00 3.05 -11.33
N LEU A 140 0.83 2.01 -11.32
CA LEU A 140 0.54 0.76 -10.61
C LEU A 140 0.61 0.94 -9.10
N ALA A 141 1.64 1.62 -8.58
CA ALA A 141 1.78 1.90 -7.16
C ALA A 141 0.62 2.77 -6.64
N TYR A 142 0.20 3.78 -7.41
CA TYR A 142 -1.00 4.56 -7.13
C TYR A 142 -2.25 3.67 -7.02
N GLY A 143 -2.45 2.79 -8.00
CA GLY A 143 -3.59 1.88 -8.00
C GLY A 143 -3.59 0.90 -6.83
N ARG A 144 -2.41 0.41 -6.43
CA ARG A 144 -2.25 -0.46 -5.25
C ARG A 144 -2.58 0.26 -3.96
N LEU A 145 -2.08 1.47 -3.80
CA LEU A 145 -2.31 2.27 -2.59
C LEU A 145 -3.77 2.69 -2.43
N LEU A 146 -4.42 3.10 -3.51
CA LEU A 146 -5.76 3.69 -3.46
C LEU A 146 -6.89 2.67 -3.48
N TYR A 147 -6.80 1.67 -4.36
CA TYR A 147 -7.98 0.85 -4.70
C TYR A 147 -7.92 -0.58 -4.14
N ARG A 148 -6.78 -1.04 -3.64
CA ARG A 148 -6.59 -2.42 -3.15
C ARG A 148 -7.15 -3.47 -4.12
N SER A 149 -7.04 -3.20 -5.40
CA SER A 149 -7.71 -3.97 -6.44
C SER A 149 -6.75 -4.96 -7.10
N PRO A 150 -7.25 -6.11 -7.57
CA PRO A 150 -6.45 -7.01 -8.39
C PRO A 150 -5.84 -6.28 -9.60
N LEU A 151 -4.63 -6.68 -9.99
CA LEU A 151 -3.89 -6.04 -11.09
C LEU A 151 -4.68 -5.96 -12.40
N LYS A 152 -5.54 -6.95 -12.70
CA LYS A 152 -6.41 -6.94 -13.88
C LYS A 152 -7.35 -5.74 -14.00
N ASN A 153 -7.63 -5.06 -12.88
CA ASN A 153 -8.51 -3.89 -12.82
C ASN A 153 -7.74 -2.56 -12.89
N MET A 154 -6.41 -2.58 -12.93
CA MET A 154 -5.59 -1.36 -12.85
C MET A 154 -5.84 -0.41 -14.02
N SER A 155 -6.08 -0.94 -15.23
CA SER A 155 -6.45 -0.11 -16.39
C SER A 155 -7.71 0.72 -16.14
N PHE A 156 -8.73 0.12 -15.52
CA PHE A 156 -9.97 0.81 -15.17
C PHE A 156 -9.73 1.91 -14.12
N HIS A 157 -8.99 1.61 -13.06
CA HIS A 157 -8.69 2.58 -12.01
C HIS A 157 -7.83 3.74 -12.53
N TYR A 158 -6.81 3.43 -13.32
CA TYR A 158 -5.95 4.42 -13.94
C TYR A 158 -6.74 5.36 -14.85
N SER A 159 -7.62 4.84 -15.73
CA SER A 159 -8.44 5.67 -16.63
C SER A 159 -9.41 6.60 -15.90
N ASN A 160 -9.80 6.26 -14.67
CA ASN A 160 -10.67 7.08 -13.81
C ASN A 160 -9.88 8.04 -12.88
N SER A 161 -8.55 7.97 -12.87
CA SER A 161 -7.67 8.89 -12.15
C SER A 161 -7.22 10.04 -13.05
N TYR A 162 -6.90 11.19 -12.46
CA TYR A 162 -6.34 12.31 -13.21
C TYR A 162 -4.90 12.05 -13.65
N LEU A 163 -4.20 11.06 -13.07
CA LEU A 163 -2.89 10.63 -13.55
C LEU A 163 -2.90 10.23 -15.03
N SER A 164 -4.02 9.68 -15.53
CA SER A 164 -4.15 9.32 -16.93
C SER A 164 -4.17 10.52 -17.89
N GLU A 165 -4.44 11.73 -17.39
CA GLU A 165 -4.30 12.96 -18.17
C GLU A 165 -2.85 13.45 -18.21
N TRP A 166 -2.08 13.20 -17.15
CA TRP A 166 -0.69 13.61 -17.07
C TRP A 166 0.27 12.62 -17.74
N TYR A 167 0.06 11.30 -17.58
CA TYR A 167 0.98 10.29 -18.09
C TYR A 167 0.60 9.74 -19.48
N GLY A 168 -0.64 9.91 -19.91
CA GLY A 168 -1.11 9.61 -21.28
C GLY A 168 -1.01 8.14 -21.71
N ASN A 169 0.16 7.65 -22.00
CA ASN A 169 0.39 6.41 -22.75
C ASN A 169 0.74 5.17 -21.89
N VAL A 170 0.25 5.09 -20.66
CA VAL A 170 0.51 3.91 -19.80
C VAL A 170 -0.44 2.78 -20.17
N ASN A 171 0.11 1.64 -20.62
CA ASN A 171 -0.65 0.44 -20.95
C ASN A 171 -0.73 -0.53 -19.76
N LEU A 172 -1.89 -0.60 -19.12
CA LEU A 172 -2.16 -1.46 -17.98
C LEU A 172 -3.14 -2.59 -18.32
N SER A 173 -3.19 -3.05 -19.56
CA SER A 173 -3.97 -4.25 -19.91
C SER A 173 -3.41 -5.48 -19.20
N PRO A 174 -4.22 -6.50 -18.85
CA PRO A 174 -3.75 -7.67 -18.10
C PRO A 174 -2.55 -8.39 -18.73
N ASN A 175 -2.51 -8.51 -20.05
CA ASN A 175 -1.39 -9.13 -20.75
C ASN A 175 -0.12 -8.27 -20.66
N SER A 176 -0.23 -6.97 -20.93
CA SER A 176 0.90 -6.03 -20.83
C SER A 176 1.44 -5.94 -19.40
N LEU A 177 0.56 -6.05 -18.40
CA LEU A 177 0.97 -6.03 -16.99
C LEU A 177 1.82 -7.25 -16.62
N SER A 178 1.44 -8.44 -17.07
CA SER A 178 2.19 -9.65 -16.78
C SER A 178 3.62 -9.58 -17.37
N ASP A 179 3.73 -9.12 -18.61
CA ASP A 179 5.03 -8.95 -19.28
C ASP A 179 5.84 -7.81 -18.65
N PHE A 180 5.17 -6.71 -18.30
CA PHE A 180 5.80 -5.58 -17.61
C PHE A 180 6.42 -5.97 -16.26
N LEU A 181 5.66 -6.66 -15.39
CA LEU A 181 6.15 -7.09 -14.08
C LEU A 181 7.34 -8.05 -14.21
N ARG A 182 7.27 -8.99 -15.17
CA ARG A 182 8.38 -9.91 -15.44
C ARG A 182 9.62 -9.15 -15.92
N THR A 183 9.48 -8.23 -16.87
CA THR A 183 10.58 -7.41 -17.39
C THR A 183 11.20 -6.53 -16.31
N LEU A 184 10.35 -5.94 -15.44
CA LEU A 184 10.78 -5.13 -14.31
C LEU A 184 11.59 -5.95 -13.31
N GLY A 185 11.14 -7.15 -12.95
CA GLY A 185 11.82 -8.02 -12.01
C GLY A 185 13.13 -8.63 -12.56
N ILE A 186 13.24 -8.87 -13.87
CA ILE A 186 14.51 -9.26 -14.50
C ILE A 186 15.60 -8.21 -14.25
N ARG A 187 15.21 -6.93 -14.15
CA ARG A 187 16.13 -5.81 -13.88
C ARG A 187 16.40 -5.59 -12.38
N ARG A 188 16.51 -6.68 -11.60
CA ARG A 188 16.82 -6.59 -10.16
C ARG A 188 18.02 -5.67 -9.86
N GLU A 189 19.04 -5.67 -10.69
CA GLU A 189 20.20 -4.80 -10.53
C GLU A 189 19.81 -3.30 -10.58
N SER A 190 18.87 -2.90 -11.45
CA SER A 190 18.35 -1.53 -11.49
C SER A 190 17.55 -1.20 -10.25
N ILE A 191 16.76 -2.16 -9.73
CA ILE A 191 16.03 -2.03 -8.46
C ILE A 191 17.02 -1.82 -7.30
N VAL A 192 18.10 -2.61 -7.25
CA VAL A 192 19.12 -2.47 -6.20
C VAL A 192 19.85 -1.14 -6.31
N ARG A 193 20.19 -0.68 -7.53
CA ARG A 193 20.79 0.66 -7.72
C ARG A 193 19.86 1.78 -7.24
N PHE A 194 18.57 1.65 -7.51
CA PHE A 194 17.57 2.59 -7.00
C PHE A 194 17.52 2.61 -5.47
N PHE A 195 17.59 1.45 -4.80
CA PHE A 195 17.62 1.39 -3.33
C PHE A 195 18.86 2.05 -2.74
N ARG A 196 20.02 1.91 -3.40
CA ARG A 196 21.27 2.51 -2.93
C ARG A 196 21.27 4.04 -2.90
N GLU A 197 20.31 4.69 -3.58
CA GLU A 197 20.14 6.14 -3.49
C GLU A 197 19.61 6.59 -2.10
N PHE A 198 19.05 5.65 -1.30
CA PHE A 198 18.52 5.93 0.05
C PHE A 198 19.47 5.58 1.19
N ASN A 199 20.64 5.04 0.90
CA ASN A 199 21.63 4.72 1.92
C ASN A 199 22.33 6.00 2.39
N TYR A 200 22.17 6.31 3.66
CA TYR A 200 22.73 7.49 4.29
C TYR A 200 23.74 7.10 5.36
N ALA A 201 24.87 7.80 5.37
CA ALA A 201 25.86 7.70 6.43
C ALA A 201 25.25 8.14 7.78
N ASP A 202 25.68 7.52 8.88
CA ASP A 202 25.28 7.80 10.26
C ASP A 202 23.82 7.50 10.62
N ASP A 203 23.06 6.84 9.73
CA ASP A 203 21.69 6.42 9.98
C ASP A 203 21.62 5.19 10.90
N CYS A 204 20.46 5.03 11.55
CA CYS A 204 20.07 3.79 12.22
C CYS A 204 19.21 2.97 11.26
N ILE A 205 19.70 1.78 10.92
CA ILE A 205 19.06 0.89 9.95
C ILE A 205 18.52 -0.35 10.65
N ILE A 206 17.23 -0.60 10.50
CA ILE A 206 16.56 -1.75 11.08
C ILE A 206 16.34 -2.81 10.00
N PHE A 207 16.77 -4.05 10.29
CA PHE A 207 16.44 -5.23 9.51
C PHE A 207 15.35 -6.01 10.21
N ASP A 208 14.29 -6.29 9.50
CA ASP A 208 13.23 -7.18 9.99
C ASP A 208 12.68 -8.04 8.84
N GLY A 209 12.40 -9.30 9.16
CA GLY A 209 11.88 -10.28 8.22
C GLY A 209 10.37 -10.45 8.38
N THR A 210 9.69 -10.73 7.29
CA THR A 210 8.29 -11.17 7.29
C THR A 210 8.09 -12.22 6.22
N ASP A 211 6.98 -12.95 6.31
CA ASP A 211 6.55 -13.91 5.30
C ASP A 211 5.35 -13.37 4.52
N ILE A 212 5.28 -13.75 3.25
CA ILE A 212 4.09 -13.61 2.40
C ILE A 212 3.63 -14.98 1.94
N ASN A 213 2.32 -15.18 1.93
CA ASN A 213 1.73 -16.43 1.47
C ASN A 213 1.78 -16.49 -0.06
N SER A 214 2.24 -17.59 -0.62
CA SER A 214 2.28 -17.79 -2.07
C SER A 214 1.23 -18.79 -2.53
N LYS A 215 0.45 -18.41 -3.52
CA LYS A 215 -0.50 -19.29 -4.22
C LYS A 215 0.08 -19.80 -5.54
N SER A 216 1.39 -19.84 -5.66
CA SER A 216 2.08 -20.35 -6.85
C SER A 216 2.24 -21.87 -6.79
N SER A 217 2.01 -22.49 -7.95
CA SER A 217 2.37 -23.89 -8.22
C SER A 217 3.58 -24.05 -9.14
N LEU A 218 4.13 -22.95 -9.65
CA LEU A 218 5.18 -22.96 -10.67
C LEU A 218 6.53 -22.42 -10.22
N MET A 219 6.56 -21.65 -9.14
CA MET A 219 7.80 -21.04 -8.63
C MET A 219 8.54 -22.01 -7.68
N HIS A 220 9.86 -21.85 -7.60
CA HIS A 220 10.72 -22.62 -6.69
C HIS A 220 11.00 -21.88 -5.35
N LEU A 221 10.79 -20.56 -5.30
CA LEU A 221 11.00 -19.73 -4.10
C LEU A 221 10.05 -20.08 -2.94
N PRO A 222 8.75 -20.34 -3.15
CA PRO A 222 7.86 -20.71 -2.08
C PRO A 222 8.26 -22.05 -1.47
N LYS A 223 8.20 -22.15 -0.16
CA LYS A 223 8.43 -23.40 0.60
C LYS A 223 7.36 -23.55 1.66
N GLU A 224 7.01 -24.81 1.91
CA GLU A 224 6.15 -25.14 3.02
C GLU A 224 6.83 -24.77 4.34
N GLY A 225 6.16 -23.97 5.12
CA GLY A 225 6.67 -23.46 6.38
C GLY A 225 5.54 -22.99 7.31
N LYS A 226 5.91 -22.80 8.55
CA LYS A 226 5.01 -22.24 9.56
C LYS A 226 5.04 -20.73 9.42
N SER A 227 3.96 -20.16 8.92
CA SER A 227 3.83 -18.71 8.80
C SER A 227 3.86 -18.02 10.17
N LYS A 228 4.10 -16.72 10.20
CA LYS A 228 3.99 -15.90 11.43
C LYS A 228 2.59 -15.98 12.07
N ARG A 229 1.57 -16.44 11.32
CA ARG A 229 0.20 -16.73 11.82
C ARG A 229 0.07 -18.14 12.44
N ASP A 230 1.17 -18.86 12.62
CA ASP A 230 1.21 -20.20 13.20
C ASP A 230 0.50 -21.28 12.35
N VAL A 231 0.29 -21.02 11.05
CA VAL A 231 -0.32 -21.94 10.09
C VAL A 231 0.75 -22.44 9.12
N TYR A 232 0.68 -23.76 8.75
CA TYR A 232 1.53 -24.32 7.70
C TYR A 232 0.99 -23.94 6.32
N GLU A 233 1.79 -23.19 5.58
CA GLU A 233 1.44 -22.66 4.28
C GLU A 233 2.68 -22.60 3.38
N SER A 234 2.43 -22.43 2.08
CA SER A 234 3.49 -22.13 1.12
C SER A 234 3.88 -20.66 1.24
N ILE A 235 5.04 -20.39 1.82
CA ILE A 235 5.51 -19.04 2.16
C ILE A 235 6.76 -18.64 1.40
N ILE A 236 6.93 -17.35 1.22
CA ILE A 236 8.13 -16.68 0.72
C ILE A 236 8.62 -15.77 1.83
N ASP A 237 9.92 -15.81 2.14
CA ASP A 237 10.53 -14.91 3.11
C ASP A 237 10.84 -13.56 2.46
N LEU A 238 10.55 -12.49 3.18
CA LEU A 238 10.76 -11.11 2.75
C LEU A 238 11.52 -10.36 3.83
N MET A 239 12.75 -9.96 3.53
CA MET A 239 13.55 -9.11 4.40
C MET A 239 13.39 -7.66 4.02
N PHE A 240 13.02 -6.81 4.98
CA PHE A 240 12.99 -5.36 4.84
C PHE A 240 14.14 -4.69 5.55
N VAL A 241 14.51 -3.54 5.01
CA VAL A 241 15.47 -2.62 5.61
C VAL A 241 14.81 -1.25 5.73
N PHE A 242 14.83 -0.69 6.93
CA PHE A 242 14.16 0.55 7.26
C PHE A 242 15.13 1.56 7.84
N SER A 243 15.06 2.80 7.38
CA SER A 243 15.82 3.94 7.91
C SER A 243 15.02 4.59 9.05
N VAL A 244 15.61 4.68 10.23
CA VAL A 244 14.99 5.32 11.39
C VAL A 244 14.95 6.83 11.21
N GLU A 245 16.04 7.42 10.71
CA GLU A 245 16.15 8.88 10.56
C GLU A 245 15.15 9.40 9.52
N GLN A 246 14.99 8.67 8.41
CA GLN A 246 14.06 9.07 7.36
C GLN A 246 12.65 8.55 7.57
N ARG A 247 12.47 7.58 8.48
CA ARG A 247 11.18 6.87 8.69
C ARG A 247 10.61 6.32 7.40
N LEU A 248 11.46 5.65 6.61
CA LEU A 248 11.12 5.09 5.31
C LEU A 248 11.72 3.70 5.13
N PRO A 249 11.04 2.78 4.40
CA PRO A 249 11.68 1.58 3.92
C PRO A 249 12.74 1.97 2.87
N VAL A 250 13.97 1.48 3.00
CA VAL A 250 15.07 1.82 2.09
C VAL A 250 15.51 0.67 1.20
N TYR A 251 15.05 -0.56 1.52
CA TYR A 251 15.40 -1.74 0.75
C TYR A 251 14.50 -2.92 1.11
N TYR A 252 14.33 -3.86 0.18
CA TYR A 252 13.79 -5.20 0.46
C TYR A 252 14.52 -6.28 -0.34
N ARG A 253 14.44 -7.53 0.16
CA ARG A 253 14.89 -8.71 -0.54
C ARG A 253 13.88 -9.84 -0.41
N ILE A 254 13.56 -10.48 -1.52
CA ILE A 254 12.76 -11.71 -1.56
C ILE A 254 13.72 -12.89 -1.42
N ASN A 255 13.42 -13.78 -0.52
CA ASN A 255 14.19 -14.99 -0.25
C ASN A 255 13.29 -16.22 -0.30
N GLN A 256 13.92 -17.39 -0.33
CA GLN A 256 13.22 -18.66 -0.25
C GLN A 256 12.53 -18.83 1.11
N GLY A 257 11.28 -19.32 1.14
CA GLY A 257 10.45 -19.33 2.35
C GLY A 257 10.92 -20.18 3.53
N ASN A 258 11.99 -20.97 3.36
CA ASN A 258 12.61 -21.76 4.44
C ASN A 258 14.00 -21.24 4.82
N ILE A 259 14.39 -20.07 4.34
CA ILE A 259 15.68 -19.48 4.68
C ILE A 259 15.64 -19.00 6.15
N LYS A 260 16.74 -19.18 6.87
CA LYS A 260 16.86 -18.64 8.23
C LYS A 260 17.15 -17.14 8.17
N ASP A 261 16.54 -16.36 9.07
CA ASP A 261 16.74 -14.91 9.20
C ASP A 261 18.21 -14.49 9.18
N VAL A 262 19.07 -15.24 9.85
CA VAL A 262 20.53 -15.03 9.87
C VAL A 262 21.15 -15.04 8.47
N LYS A 263 20.73 -15.98 7.60
CA LYS A 263 21.23 -16.08 6.22
C LYS A 263 20.62 -15.00 5.33
N SER A 264 19.33 -14.75 5.49
CA SER A 264 18.60 -13.67 4.80
C SER A 264 19.25 -12.31 5.05
N PHE A 265 19.56 -12.02 6.32
CA PHE A 265 20.26 -10.80 6.72
C PHE A 265 21.62 -10.63 6.01
N ARG A 266 22.45 -11.69 5.97
CA ARG A 266 23.76 -11.62 5.30
C ARG A 266 23.64 -11.29 3.81
N LEU A 267 22.70 -11.95 3.12
CA LEU A 267 22.42 -11.68 1.71
C LEU A 267 21.97 -10.23 1.46
N CYS A 268 21.17 -9.69 2.38
CA CYS A 268 20.74 -8.29 2.30
C CYS A 268 21.91 -7.34 2.50
N LEU A 269 22.75 -7.58 3.52
CA LEU A 269 23.88 -6.72 3.82
C LEU A 269 24.88 -6.64 2.63
N GLU A 270 25.14 -7.79 1.99
CA GLU A 270 26.01 -7.86 0.79
C GLU A 270 25.43 -7.07 -0.40
N GLU A 271 24.10 -7.11 -0.59
CA GLU A 271 23.45 -6.45 -1.73
C GLU A 271 23.22 -4.95 -1.49
N CYS A 272 22.81 -4.55 -0.27
CA CYS A 272 22.51 -3.15 0.07
C CYS A 272 23.74 -2.25 0.00
N LYS A 273 24.93 -2.76 0.36
CA LYS A 273 26.16 -1.97 0.52
C LYS A 273 25.99 -0.77 1.44
N ILE A 274 25.34 -0.98 2.58
CA ILE A 274 25.19 0.03 3.62
C ILE A 274 26.57 0.34 4.20
N VAL A 275 26.87 1.63 4.36
CA VAL A 275 28.13 2.11 4.93
C VAL A 275 27.88 3.07 6.08
N ASN A 276 28.78 3.09 7.07
CA ASN A 276 28.76 4.02 8.20
C ASN A 276 27.40 4.10 8.95
N ALA A 277 26.69 2.98 9.07
CA ALA A 277 25.39 2.92 9.73
C ALA A 277 25.40 2.13 11.03
N VAL A 278 24.40 2.35 11.87
CA VAL A 278 24.12 1.52 13.06
C VAL A 278 23.02 0.52 12.70
N ILE A 279 23.35 -0.76 12.70
CA ILE A 279 22.41 -1.83 12.38
C ILE A 279 21.63 -2.24 13.63
N ILE A 280 20.32 -2.13 13.60
CA ILE A 280 19.43 -2.59 14.67
C ILE A 280 18.79 -3.90 14.23
N LEU A 281 18.95 -4.92 15.04
CA LEU A 281 18.46 -6.28 14.77
C LEU A 281 17.50 -6.77 15.85
N ASP A 282 16.65 -7.75 15.52
CA ASP A 282 15.92 -8.50 16.55
C ASP A 282 16.81 -9.57 17.20
N LYS A 283 16.37 -10.05 18.37
CA LYS A 283 17.03 -11.13 19.11
C LYS A 283 17.22 -12.42 18.30
N GLY A 284 16.39 -12.66 17.28
CA GLY A 284 16.49 -13.81 16.37
C GLY A 284 17.73 -13.77 15.48
N PHE A 285 18.25 -12.57 15.20
CA PHE A 285 19.44 -12.38 14.36
C PHE A 285 20.77 -12.50 15.13
N TYR A 286 20.73 -12.63 16.46
CA TYR A 286 21.95 -12.78 17.24
C TYR A 286 22.67 -14.09 16.92
N SER A 287 23.84 -13.97 16.30
CA SER A 287 24.85 -15.03 16.17
C SER A 287 26.25 -14.41 16.14
N LYS A 288 27.24 -15.18 16.56
CA LYS A 288 28.64 -14.71 16.52
C LYS A 288 29.08 -14.36 15.09
N GLU A 289 28.60 -15.11 14.10
CA GLU A 289 28.90 -14.89 12.69
C GLU A 289 28.28 -13.60 12.17
N ASN A 290 27.04 -13.26 12.56
CA ASN A 290 26.41 -11.99 12.17
C ASN A 290 27.14 -10.80 12.78
N ILE A 291 27.47 -10.85 14.08
CA ILE A 291 28.22 -9.79 14.75
C ILE A 291 29.58 -9.61 14.08
N LYS A 292 30.28 -10.71 13.79
CA LYS A 292 31.55 -10.65 13.06
C LYS A 292 31.39 -10.01 11.70
N ARG A 293 30.38 -10.39 10.91
CA ARG A 293 30.13 -9.83 9.58
C ARG A 293 29.87 -8.34 9.64
N ILE A 294 29.05 -7.87 10.58
CA ILE A 294 28.79 -6.45 10.76
C ILE A 294 30.08 -5.68 11.07
N LYS A 295 30.93 -6.23 11.93
CA LYS A 295 32.24 -5.64 12.27
C LYS A 295 33.22 -5.65 11.08
N ASP A 296 33.23 -6.73 10.30
CA ASP A 296 34.09 -6.87 9.11
C ASP A 296 33.68 -5.85 8.01
N GLU A 297 32.42 -5.42 7.97
CA GLU A 297 31.90 -4.35 7.09
C GLU A 297 32.02 -2.94 7.72
N GLU A 298 32.78 -2.80 8.83
CA GLU A 298 32.98 -1.55 9.58
C GLU A 298 31.69 -0.89 10.08
N LEU A 299 30.61 -1.67 10.22
CA LEU A 299 29.32 -1.19 10.67
C LEU A 299 29.19 -1.29 12.21
N LYS A 300 28.36 -0.42 12.76
CA LYS A 300 27.94 -0.49 14.17
C LYS A 300 26.68 -1.31 14.28
N PHE A 301 26.38 -1.80 15.50
CA PHE A 301 25.17 -2.56 15.75
C PHE A 301 24.55 -2.29 17.12
N VAL A 302 23.24 -2.53 17.21
CA VAL A 302 22.49 -2.66 18.46
C VAL A 302 21.63 -3.91 18.34
N ILE A 303 21.83 -4.90 19.22
CA ILE A 303 21.09 -6.16 19.19
C ILE A 303 20.64 -6.57 20.60
N PRO A 304 19.36 -6.92 20.78
CA PRO A 304 18.87 -7.41 22.07
C PRO A 304 19.32 -8.85 22.30
N LEU A 305 19.70 -9.15 23.54
CA LEU A 305 20.01 -10.49 23.96
C LEU A 305 18.80 -11.16 24.60
N ARG A 306 18.72 -12.47 24.46
CA ARG A 306 17.76 -13.26 25.25
C ARG A 306 18.09 -13.13 26.73
N ARG A 307 17.09 -12.94 27.58
CA ARG A 307 17.27 -12.81 29.05
C ARG A 307 18.00 -13.98 29.70
N THR A 308 18.11 -15.10 29.00
CA THR A 308 18.86 -16.29 29.42
C THR A 308 20.31 -16.29 28.96
N SER A 309 20.76 -15.25 28.24
CA SER A 309 22.13 -15.16 27.76
C SER A 309 23.13 -15.09 28.90
N SER A 310 24.19 -15.90 28.85
CA SER A 310 25.30 -15.88 29.82
C SER A 310 26.16 -14.61 29.77
N LEU A 311 25.95 -13.75 28.77
CA LEU A 311 26.60 -12.45 28.69
C LEU A 311 25.99 -11.43 29.64
N ILE A 312 24.76 -11.67 30.13
CA ILE A 312 24.04 -10.72 30.98
C ILE A 312 24.39 -10.98 32.45
N ASP A 313 24.97 -9.97 33.08
CA ASP A 313 25.19 -9.97 34.53
C ASP A 313 24.00 -9.30 35.23
N TYR A 314 23.24 -10.09 35.98
CA TYR A 314 22.10 -9.65 36.80
C TYR A 314 22.47 -9.30 38.24
N THR A 315 23.72 -9.38 38.64
CA THR A 315 24.15 -9.21 40.04
C THR A 315 23.69 -7.87 40.63
N LYS A 316 23.78 -6.78 39.84
CA LYS A 316 23.28 -5.46 40.27
C LYS A 316 21.77 -5.44 40.48
N MET A 317 21.00 -6.23 39.70
CA MET A 317 19.54 -6.31 39.83
C MET A 317 19.13 -7.04 41.11
N GLU A 318 19.92 -8.04 41.54
CA GLU A 318 19.65 -8.84 42.73
C GLU A 318 19.83 -8.05 44.02
N GLN A 319 20.61 -6.99 44.00
CA GLN A 319 20.81 -6.12 45.18
C GLN A 319 19.59 -5.29 45.55
N GLY A 320 18.57 -5.15 44.67
CA GLY A 320 17.34 -4.43 44.95
C GLY A 320 17.50 -2.91 45.16
N ASN A 321 18.73 -2.39 45.10
CA ASN A 321 19.04 -0.99 45.31
C ASN A 321 19.29 -0.27 43.98
N LYS A 322 18.52 0.79 43.71
CA LYS A 322 18.67 1.61 42.49
C LYS A 322 19.96 2.41 42.44
N GLY A 323 20.63 2.62 43.57
CA GLY A 323 21.94 3.28 43.63
C GLY A 323 23.08 2.53 42.91
N VAL A 324 22.85 1.27 42.53
CA VAL A 324 23.84 0.48 41.77
C VAL A 324 23.75 0.67 40.25
N PHE A 325 22.70 1.34 39.77
CA PHE A 325 22.56 1.71 38.37
C PHE A 325 23.48 2.89 38.02
N ASP A 326 23.94 2.94 36.78
CA ASP A 326 24.77 4.03 36.26
C ASP A 326 23.95 5.31 36.03
N GLY A 327 22.61 5.17 35.85
CA GLY A 327 21.69 6.30 35.68
C GLY A 327 20.28 5.87 35.29
N TYR A 328 19.51 6.88 34.93
CA TYR A 328 18.14 6.71 34.41
C TYR A 328 17.83 7.82 33.41
N PHE A 329 16.82 7.58 32.56
CA PHE A 329 16.23 8.58 31.66
C PHE A 329 14.72 8.38 31.56
N LYS A 330 14.02 9.34 30.94
CA LYS A 330 12.57 9.29 30.74
C LYS A 330 12.28 8.92 29.26
N PHE A 331 11.49 7.88 29.07
CA PHE A 331 11.02 7.44 27.76
C PHE A 331 9.50 7.23 27.80
N GLU A 332 8.75 7.93 26.94
CA GLU A 332 7.27 7.87 26.87
C GLU A 332 6.58 7.96 28.26
N GLY A 333 7.03 8.89 29.08
CA GLY A 333 6.49 9.11 30.41
C GLY A 333 6.95 8.13 31.50
N ARG A 334 7.77 7.13 31.16
CA ARG A 334 8.31 6.09 32.06
C ARG A 334 9.78 6.38 32.39
N TYR A 335 10.21 5.98 33.58
CA TYR A 335 11.62 6.05 33.98
C TYR A 335 12.30 4.71 33.68
N ILE A 336 13.33 4.75 32.86
CA ILE A 336 14.15 3.60 32.46
C ILE A 336 15.48 3.71 33.19
N TRP A 337 15.79 2.72 34.03
CA TRP A 337 17.07 2.62 34.71
C TRP A 337 18.03 1.81 33.85
N TYR A 338 19.33 2.10 33.93
CA TYR A 338 20.31 1.37 33.15
C TYR A 338 21.65 1.22 33.89
N TYR A 339 22.39 0.19 33.53
CA TYR A 339 23.81 0.08 33.76
C TYR A 339 24.48 -0.62 32.58
N GLY A 340 25.78 -0.33 32.37
CA GLY A 340 26.54 -0.87 31.27
C GLY A 340 27.91 -1.41 31.69
N TYR A 341 28.41 -2.36 30.93
CA TYR A 341 29.76 -2.89 31.07
C TYR A 341 30.29 -3.40 29.73
N ARG A 342 31.62 -3.49 29.63
CA ARG A 342 32.28 -4.04 28.46
C ARG A 342 32.34 -5.57 28.54
N THR A 343 32.05 -6.24 27.46
CA THR A 343 32.18 -7.69 27.28
C THR A 343 33.64 -8.05 26.93
N LYS A 344 33.96 -9.33 26.95
CA LYS A 344 35.28 -9.86 26.56
C LYS A 344 35.64 -9.53 25.10
N ASP A 345 34.64 -9.39 24.23
CA ASP A 345 34.79 -9.07 22.79
C ASP A 345 34.83 -7.55 22.54
N HIS A 346 35.07 -6.75 23.59
CA HIS A 346 35.13 -5.27 23.57
C HIS A 346 33.84 -4.55 23.17
N ASP A 347 32.70 -5.27 23.07
CA ASP A 347 31.40 -4.67 22.90
C ASP A 347 30.85 -4.16 24.24
N THR A 348 29.95 -3.21 24.22
CA THR A 348 29.27 -2.74 25.43
C THR A 348 27.92 -3.41 25.56
N LEU A 349 27.61 -3.94 26.73
CA LEU A 349 26.30 -4.44 27.08
C LEU A 349 25.63 -3.43 28.02
N HIS A 350 24.46 -2.93 27.63
CA HIS A 350 23.59 -2.13 28.48
C HIS A 350 22.40 -2.96 28.92
N LEU A 351 22.17 -3.06 30.23
CA LEU A 351 20.97 -3.65 30.79
C LEU A 351 20.05 -2.51 31.26
N TYR A 352 18.84 -2.51 30.74
CA TYR A 352 17.80 -1.53 31.07
C TYR A 352 16.71 -2.19 31.90
N LEU A 353 16.13 -1.43 32.84
CA LEU A 353 14.99 -1.83 33.66
C LEU A 353 13.85 -0.81 33.46
N ASP A 354 12.73 -1.28 32.96
CA ASP A 354 11.45 -0.58 32.89
C ASP A 354 10.55 -1.11 34.00
N GLU A 355 10.34 -0.32 35.05
CA GLU A 355 9.54 -0.73 36.23
C GLU A 355 8.07 -0.99 35.89
N LYS A 356 7.51 -0.24 34.92
CA LYS A 356 6.14 -0.48 34.48
C LYS A 356 6.02 -1.85 33.78
N LEU A 357 6.93 -2.13 32.85
CA LEU A 357 7.00 -3.41 32.18
C LEU A 357 7.23 -4.56 33.17
N ARG A 358 8.05 -4.33 34.19
CA ARG A 358 8.30 -5.32 35.25
C ARG A 358 7.00 -5.73 35.95
N VAL A 359 6.22 -4.75 36.41
CA VAL A 359 4.93 -4.99 37.08
C VAL A 359 3.94 -5.71 36.17
N GLU A 360 3.88 -5.32 34.91
CA GLU A 360 3.01 -5.95 33.89
C GLU A 360 3.41 -7.43 33.66
N GLU A 361 4.70 -7.71 33.53
CA GLU A 361 5.21 -9.08 33.33
C GLU A 361 5.05 -9.98 34.58
N GLU A 362 5.23 -9.42 35.77
CA GLU A 362 4.97 -10.12 37.04
C GLU A 362 3.49 -10.50 37.13
N LYS A 363 2.60 -9.57 36.84
CA LYS A 363 1.16 -9.80 36.84
C LYS A 363 0.77 -10.88 35.82
N ASP A 364 1.21 -10.78 34.56
CA ASP A 364 0.93 -11.78 33.52
C ASP A 364 1.43 -13.18 33.95
N PHE A 365 2.60 -13.25 34.60
CA PHE A 365 3.14 -14.52 35.06
C PHE A 365 2.27 -15.14 36.16
N LEU A 366 1.83 -14.33 37.14
CA LEU A 366 0.98 -14.77 38.25
C LEU A 366 -0.41 -15.21 37.73
N GLU A 367 -1.02 -14.45 36.83
CA GLU A 367 -2.30 -14.83 36.20
C GLU A 367 -2.20 -16.16 35.46
N ARG A 368 -1.10 -16.42 34.72
CA ARG A 368 -0.87 -17.72 34.05
C ARG A 368 -0.65 -18.84 35.05
N MET A 369 -0.03 -18.56 36.19
CA MET A 369 0.15 -19.55 37.27
C MET A 369 -1.18 -19.90 37.91
N GLU A 370 -2.03 -18.92 38.20
CA GLU A 370 -3.39 -19.12 38.73
C GLU A 370 -4.26 -19.94 37.77
N ASN A 371 -4.13 -19.70 36.47
CA ASN A 371 -4.83 -20.43 35.42
C ASN A 371 -4.26 -21.83 35.15
N GLY A 372 -3.30 -22.29 35.92
CA GLY A 372 -2.71 -23.62 35.77
C GLY A 372 -1.88 -23.86 34.52
N SER A 373 -1.39 -22.78 33.89
CA SER A 373 -0.61 -22.85 32.64
C SER A 373 0.70 -23.64 32.87
N LYS A 374 0.99 -24.59 31.99
CA LYS A 374 2.18 -25.45 32.11
C LYS A 374 3.48 -24.64 32.13
N GLY A 375 4.33 -24.87 33.12
CA GLY A 375 5.63 -24.20 33.28
C GLY A 375 5.57 -22.85 34.02
N TYR A 376 4.40 -22.46 34.54
CA TYR A 376 4.23 -21.30 35.42
C TYR A 376 4.04 -21.78 36.86
N THR A 377 5.11 -21.73 37.63
CA THR A 377 5.14 -22.14 39.06
C THR A 377 5.85 -21.06 39.87
N MET A 378 5.64 -21.05 41.20
CA MET A 378 6.33 -20.14 42.12
C MET A 378 7.86 -20.31 42.06
N GLU A 379 8.35 -21.52 41.87
CA GLU A 379 9.77 -21.76 41.66
C GLU A 379 10.32 -21.09 40.42
N GLN A 380 9.56 -21.15 39.28
CA GLN A 380 9.93 -20.49 38.05
C GLN A 380 9.78 -18.95 38.15
N PHE A 381 8.79 -18.47 38.90
CA PHE A 381 8.65 -17.06 39.21
C PHE A 381 9.91 -16.54 39.91
N ASN A 382 10.33 -17.16 41.00
CA ASN A 382 11.51 -16.76 41.75
C ASN A 382 12.80 -16.77 40.90
N LYS A 383 12.96 -17.77 40.02
CA LYS A 383 14.09 -17.83 39.05
C LYS A 383 14.08 -16.73 38.00
N LYS A 384 12.92 -16.19 37.66
CA LYS A 384 12.75 -15.20 36.58
C LYS A 384 12.52 -13.79 37.09
N SER A 385 12.17 -13.59 38.34
CA SER A 385 11.74 -12.32 38.91
C SER A 385 12.76 -11.18 38.70
N THR A 386 14.06 -11.48 38.84
CA THR A 386 15.13 -10.51 38.59
C THR A 386 15.24 -10.05 37.10
N ARG A 387 14.62 -10.80 36.20
CA ARG A 387 14.68 -10.55 34.74
C ARG A 387 13.44 -9.83 34.21
N PHE A 388 12.38 -9.76 35.01
CA PHE A 388 11.17 -9.03 34.58
C PHE A 388 11.47 -7.54 34.38
N GLY A 389 10.85 -6.94 33.35
CA GLY A 389 11.05 -5.55 32.97
C GLY A 389 12.41 -5.23 32.37
N THR A 390 13.29 -6.25 32.16
CA THR A 390 14.64 -5.99 31.66
C THR A 390 14.77 -6.15 30.17
N ILE A 391 15.60 -5.30 29.54
CA ILE A 391 16.05 -5.38 28.16
C ILE A 391 17.57 -5.26 28.16
N ALA A 392 18.26 -6.25 27.60
CA ALA A 392 19.71 -6.21 27.45
C ALA A 392 20.08 -5.94 25.99
N LEU A 393 20.81 -4.88 25.73
CA LEU A 393 21.28 -4.47 24.42
C LEU A 393 22.81 -4.59 24.33
N LEU A 394 23.28 -5.38 23.39
CA LEU A 394 24.70 -5.49 23.04
C LEU A 394 24.99 -4.54 21.86
N THR A 395 26.08 -3.77 21.96
CA THR A 395 26.41 -2.77 20.96
C THR A 395 27.92 -2.48 20.90
N ASN A 396 28.41 -2.08 19.72
CA ASN A 396 29.72 -1.44 19.53
C ASN A 396 29.59 0.04 19.12
N ALA A 397 28.34 0.59 19.13
CA ALA A 397 28.12 2.00 18.80
C ALA A 397 28.50 2.91 19.98
N GLU A 398 29.19 3.98 19.71
CA GLU A 398 29.59 5.02 20.68
C GLU A 398 28.47 6.06 20.81
N LYS A 399 27.33 5.63 21.41
CA LYS A 399 26.17 6.47 21.71
C LYS A 399 25.83 6.41 23.19
N THR A 400 25.10 7.39 23.69
CA THR A 400 24.60 7.37 25.07
C THR A 400 23.63 6.20 25.28
N PRO A 401 23.56 5.62 26.47
CA PRO A 401 22.61 4.52 26.76
C PRO A 401 21.16 4.87 26.43
N GLU A 402 20.75 6.12 26.68
CA GLU A 402 19.43 6.61 26.29
C GLU A 402 19.20 6.53 24.77
N LYS A 403 20.15 7.05 23.97
CA LYS A 403 20.03 7.02 22.49
C LYS A 403 20.01 5.58 21.95
N ILE A 404 20.83 4.67 22.51
CA ILE A 404 20.82 3.24 22.14
C ILE A 404 19.45 2.62 22.43
N TYR A 405 18.84 2.94 23.57
CA TYR A 405 17.52 2.43 23.92
C TYR A 405 16.43 2.99 22.99
N VAL A 406 16.45 4.29 22.71
CA VAL A 406 15.50 4.95 21.80
C VAL A 406 15.64 4.40 20.39
N ASP A 407 16.87 4.27 19.87
CA ASP A 407 17.14 3.71 18.56
C ASP A 407 16.60 2.27 18.45
N TYR A 408 16.82 1.45 19.48
CA TYR A 408 16.27 0.09 19.52
C TYR A 408 14.72 0.09 19.56
N LYS A 409 14.11 1.00 20.33
CA LYS A 409 12.64 1.11 20.44
C LYS A 409 11.99 1.56 19.12
N SER A 410 12.70 2.29 18.27
CA SER A 410 12.24 2.65 16.91
C SER A 410 11.97 1.42 16.03
N ARG A 411 12.37 0.22 16.45
CA ARG A 411 12.02 -1.03 15.78
C ARG A 411 10.50 -1.22 15.64
N GLY A 412 9.71 -0.70 16.57
CA GLY A 412 8.24 -0.71 16.45
C GLY A 412 7.72 -0.02 15.19
N GLU A 413 8.47 0.93 14.60
CA GLU A 413 8.10 1.56 13.33
C GLU A 413 8.17 0.58 12.15
N VAL A 414 9.09 -0.39 12.19
CA VAL A 414 9.20 -1.42 11.15
C VAL A 414 8.06 -2.42 11.22
N GLU A 415 7.63 -2.78 12.43
CA GLU A 415 6.45 -3.63 12.63
C GLU A 415 5.21 -2.95 12.02
N GLN A 416 5.01 -1.66 12.30
CA GLN A 416 3.94 -0.86 11.67
C GLN A 416 4.08 -0.78 10.14
N MET A 417 5.30 -0.75 9.62
CA MET A 417 5.56 -0.78 8.17
C MET A 417 5.13 -2.11 7.55
N ILE A 418 5.46 -3.22 8.18
CA ILE A 418 5.07 -4.55 7.72
C ILE A 418 3.55 -4.70 7.74
N ASP A 419 2.89 -4.18 8.77
CA ASP A 419 1.44 -4.12 8.85
C ASP A 419 0.85 -3.25 7.73
N ALA A 420 1.45 -2.09 7.45
CA ALA A 420 1.02 -1.25 6.34
C ALA A 420 1.19 -1.95 4.97
N LEU A 421 2.26 -2.70 4.76
CA LEU A 421 2.46 -3.51 3.56
C LEU A 421 1.35 -4.56 3.42
N LYS A 422 1.02 -5.27 4.50
CA LYS A 422 0.04 -6.34 4.50
C LYS A 422 -1.40 -5.82 4.45
N ASP A 423 -1.74 -4.84 5.29
CA ASP A 423 -3.11 -4.41 5.52
C ASP A 423 -3.54 -3.22 4.65
N VAL A 424 -2.60 -2.36 4.23
CA VAL A 424 -2.90 -1.20 3.39
C VAL A 424 -2.68 -1.52 1.92
N VAL A 425 -1.53 -2.12 1.60
CA VAL A 425 -1.18 -2.48 0.21
C VAL A 425 -1.70 -3.88 -0.15
N GLU A 426 -2.17 -4.68 0.83
CA GLU A 426 -2.65 -6.06 0.66
C GLU A 426 -1.61 -6.96 -0.05
N ALA A 427 -0.37 -6.86 0.39
CA ALA A 427 0.73 -7.65 -0.15
C ALA A 427 1.08 -8.87 0.73
N ASP A 428 0.17 -9.34 1.56
CA ASP A 428 0.30 -10.54 2.40
C ASP A 428 0.16 -11.86 1.63
N VAL A 429 -0.49 -11.82 0.46
CA VAL A 429 -0.67 -12.97 -0.43
C VAL A 429 -0.25 -12.63 -1.85
N SER A 430 0.59 -13.50 -2.45
CA SER A 430 0.99 -13.41 -3.85
C SER A 430 0.35 -14.50 -4.69
N TYR A 431 -0.17 -14.12 -5.87
CA TYR A 431 -0.69 -15.00 -6.91
C TYR A 431 0.25 -15.07 -8.12
N MET A 432 1.46 -14.54 -8.01
CA MET A 432 2.46 -14.58 -9.09
C MET A 432 2.92 -16.01 -9.33
N GLN A 433 3.07 -16.38 -10.61
CA GLN A 433 3.49 -17.72 -11.04
C GLN A 433 4.90 -17.75 -11.63
N ASN A 434 5.61 -16.61 -11.58
CA ASN A 434 6.96 -16.44 -12.09
C ASN A 434 7.76 -15.58 -11.10
N GLU A 435 9.00 -15.97 -10.79
CA GLU A 435 9.85 -15.31 -9.81
C GLU A 435 10.19 -13.87 -10.19
N TYR A 436 10.43 -13.60 -11.46
CA TYR A 436 10.68 -12.23 -11.93
C TYR A 436 9.40 -11.37 -11.84
N ALA A 437 8.23 -11.94 -12.16
CA ALA A 437 6.97 -11.22 -11.99
C ALA A 437 6.67 -10.93 -10.52
N LEU A 438 7.04 -11.84 -9.63
CA LEU A 438 6.97 -11.63 -8.16
C LEU A 438 7.87 -10.47 -7.73
N GLU A 439 9.12 -10.41 -8.23
CA GLU A 439 10.06 -9.32 -7.94
C GLU A 439 9.51 -7.98 -8.42
N GLY A 440 9.02 -7.90 -9.67
CA GLY A 440 8.41 -6.70 -10.20
C GLY A 440 7.16 -6.27 -9.42
N TRP A 441 6.30 -7.23 -9.04
CA TRP A 441 5.13 -6.98 -8.21
C TRP A 441 5.51 -6.45 -6.82
N MET A 442 6.53 -7.03 -6.21
CA MET A 442 7.00 -6.57 -4.90
C MET A 442 7.59 -5.16 -4.99
N PHE A 443 8.32 -4.84 -6.06
CA PHE A 443 8.81 -3.49 -6.27
C PHE A 443 7.69 -2.46 -6.39
N ILE A 444 6.60 -2.77 -7.11
CA ILE A 444 5.42 -1.91 -7.19
C ILE A 444 4.79 -1.69 -5.79
N ASN A 445 4.67 -2.75 -4.99
CA ASN A 445 4.13 -2.64 -3.62
C ASN A 445 5.07 -1.86 -2.69
N TYR A 446 6.38 -2.00 -2.86
CA TYR A 446 7.37 -1.19 -2.15
C TYR A 446 7.22 0.30 -2.50
N ILE A 447 7.06 0.65 -3.78
CA ILE A 447 6.81 2.03 -4.20
C ILE A 447 5.51 2.56 -3.58
N ALA A 448 4.42 1.77 -3.57
CA ALA A 448 3.17 2.14 -2.92
C ALA A 448 3.34 2.38 -1.41
N LEU A 449 4.08 1.51 -0.73
CA LEU A 449 4.42 1.67 0.69
C LEU A 449 5.23 2.94 0.94
N HIS A 450 6.14 3.28 0.05
CA HIS A 450 6.93 4.50 0.14
C HIS A 450 6.05 5.76 0.11
N TRP A 451 5.05 5.82 -0.79
CA TRP A 451 4.05 6.90 -0.81
C TRP A 451 3.21 6.94 0.47
N TYR A 452 2.83 5.80 1.01
CA TYR A 452 2.12 5.73 2.28
C TYR A 452 2.90 6.41 3.41
N TYR A 453 4.20 6.15 3.50
CA TYR A 453 5.08 6.76 4.49
C TYR A 453 5.31 8.26 4.24
N ARG A 454 5.39 8.68 2.99
CA ARG A 454 5.45 10.10 2.62
C ARG A 454 4.20 10.86 3.07
N ILE A 455 3.03 10.25 2.94
CA ILE A 455 1.77 10.79 3.46
C ILE A 455 1.80 10.85 5.00
N TYR A 456 2.31 9.82 5.65
CA TYR A 456 2.49 9.81 7.11
C TYR A 456 3.42 10.93 7.57
N GLN A 457 4.55 11.14 6.89
CA GLN A 457 5.47 12.24 7.17
C GLN A 457 4.81 13.61 6.98
N LEU A 458 3.98 13.79 5.93
CA LEU A 458 3.21 15.01 5.72
C LEU A 458 2.27 15.28 6.90
N LEU A 459 1.52 14.27 7.33
CA LEU A 459 0.63 14.39 8.49
C LEU A 459 1.41 14.73 9.78
N THR A 460 2.56 14.11 9.98
CA THR A 460 3.42 14.35 11.15
C THR A 460 3.99 15.77 11.14
N LYS A 461 4.45 16.25 9.98
CA LYS A 461 4.98 17.61 9.81
C LYS A 461 3.95 18.69 10.18
N HIS A 462 2.68 18.42 9.92
CA HIS A 462 1.58 19.34 10.24
C HIS A 462 0.84 19.00 11.54
N GLU A 463 1.41 18.11 12.39
CA GLU A 463 0.85 17.69 13.68
C GLU A 463 -0.57 17.10 13.59
N LEU A 464 -0.87 16.43 12.46
CA LEU A 464 -2.18 15.85 12.17
C LEU A 464 -2.24 14.32 12.34
N ASN A 465 -1.11 13.67 12.56
CA ASN A 465 -0.99 12.20 12.68
C ASN A 465 -1.74 11.62 13.91
N GLY A 466 -2.01 12.43 14.95
CA GLY A 466 -2.88 12.02 16.05
C GLY A 466 -4.39 11.98 15.72
N ASN A 467 -4.81 12.64 14.62
CA ASN A 467 -6.22 12.77 14.23
C ASN A 467 -6.55 12.04 12.93
N PHE A 468 -5.57 11.82 12.07
CA PHE A 468 -5.74 11.24 10.75
C PHE A 468 -4.62 10.24 10.45
N SER A 469 -5.00 9.06 10.00
CA SER A 469 -4.08 8.13 9.35
C SER A 469 -3.85 8.52 7.88
N PRO A 470 -2.78 8.02 7.25
CA PRO A 470 -2.61 8.18 5.80
C PRO A 470 -3.82 7.69 5.00
N LYS A 471 -4.48 6.61 5.45
CA LYS A 471 -5.68 6.05 4.84
C LYS A 471 -6.86 7.01 4.90
N ASP A 472 -7.04 7.72 6.02
CA ASP A 472 -8.08 8.73 6.15
C ASP A 472 -7.83 9.89 5.18
N LEU A 473 -6.60 10.39 5.10
CA LEU A 473 -6.24 11.45 4.16
C LEU A 473 -6.48 11.04 2.71
N ILE A 474 -6.03 9.84 2.32
CA ILE A 474 -6.30 9.30 0.98
C ILE A 474 -7.80 9.28 0.70
N SER A 475 -8.61 8.79 1.66
CA SER A 475 -10.07 8.72 1.53
C SER A 475 -10.70 10.11 1.32
N PHE A 476 -10.30 11.11 2.10
CA PHE A 476 -10.80 12.49 1.92
C PHE A 476 -10.40 13.09 0.57
N LEU A 477 -9.18 12.86 0.13
CA LEU A 477 -8.69 13.39 -1.13
C LEU A 477 -9.36 12.74 -2.35
N THR A 478 -9.73 11.46 -2.26
CA THR A 478 -10.42 10.78 -3.37
C THR A 478 -11.82 11.32 -3.67
N GLU A 479 -12.43 12.04 -2.71
CA GLU A 479 -13.70 12.73 -2.94
C GLU A 479 -13.56 13.97 -3.83
N ILE A 480 -12.36 14.51 -3.96
CA ILE A 480 -12.09 15.66 -4.82
C ILE A 480 -11.97 15.17 -6.26
N LYS A 481 -12.91 15.58 -7.09
CA LYS A 481 -12.99 15.21 -8.50
C LYS A 481 -12.69 16.39 -9.42
N ARG A 482 -12.19 16.10 -10.61
CA ARG A 482 -12.25 17.01 -11.75
C ARG A 482 -13.29 16.54 -12.75
N VAL A 483 -13.99 17.51 -13.30
CA VAL A 483 -15.07 17.31 -14.26
C VAL A 483 -14.70 18.01 -15.56
N LYS A 484 -14.61 17.25 -16.64
CA LYS A 484 -14.39 17.78 -17.97
C LYS A 484 -15.74 18.07 -18.63
N ILE A 485 -15.98 19.32 -18.94
CA ILE A 485 -17.17 19.80 -19.63
C ILE A 485 -16.72 20.47 -20.92
N ASN A 486 -17.14 19.98 -22.08
CA ASN A 486 -16.80 20.54 -23.38
C ASN A 486 -15.31 20.87 -23.52
N ASP A 487 -14.44 19.89 -23.24
CA ASP A 487 -12.98 19.94 -23.29
C ASP A 487 -12.27 20.84 -22.26
N LYS A 488 -12.98 21.42 -21.29
CA LYS A 488 -12.39 22.16 -20.17
C LYS A 488 -12.55 21.41 -18.86
N TRP A 489 -11.48 21.37 -18.09
CA TRP A 489 -11.48 20.77 -16.76
C TRP A 489 -11.87 21.80 -15.69
N TYR A 490 -12.74 21.38 -14.78
CA TYR A 490 -13.17 22.13 -13.60
C TYR A 490 -13.02 21.26 -12.37
N THR A 491 -12.60 21.85 -11.25
CA THR A 491 -12.62 21.16 -9.97
C THR A 491 -14.07 21.11 -9.47
N ALA A 492 -14.53 19.95 -9.04
CA ALA A 492 -15.85 19.81 -8.42
C ALA A 492 -15.87 20.52 -7.05
N GLU A 493 -17.08 20.78 -6.55
CA GLU A 493 -17.26 21.40 -5.24
C GLU A 493 -16.55 20.58 -4.14
N ILE A 494 -15.78 21.25 -3.30
CA ILE A 494 -15.04 20.66 -2.19
C ILE A 494 -15.79 20.95 -0.90
N THR A 495 -16.04 19.92 -0.07
CA THR A 495 -16.72 20.11 1.21
C THR A 495 -15.92 21.04 2.13
N LYS A 496 -16.59 21.80 2.99
CA LYS A 496 -15.95 22.70 3.96
C LYS A 496 -14.94 21.97 4.85
N LYS A 497 -15.24 20.72 5.26
CA LYS A 497 -14.35 19.88 6.06
C LYS A 497 -13.07 19.55 5.29
N THR A 498 -13.18 19.11 4.05
CA THR A 498 -12.03 18.80 3.18
C THR A 498 -11.21 20.06 2.87
N ALA A 499 -11.86 21.18 2.55
CA ALA A 499 -11.17 22.45 2.33
C ALA A 499 -10.37 22.93 3.55
N THR A 500 -10.91 22.75 4.77
CA THR A 500 -10.19 23.07 6.01
C THR A 500 -8.97 22.16 6.20
N LEU A 501 -9.08 20.86 5.87
CA LEU A 501 -7.96 19.92 5.95
C LEU A 501 -6.86 20.29 4.92
N LEU A 502 -7.24 20.58 3.66
CA LEU A 502 -6.30 21.01 2.63
C LEU A 502 -5.51 22.26 3.05
N LYS A 503 -6.20 23.24 3.65
CA LYS A 503 -5.55 24.45 4.17
C LYS A 503 -4.54 24.14 5.28
N LYS A 504 -4.85 23.21 6.19
CA LYS A 504 -3.92 22.79 7.25
C LYS A 504 -2.69 22.06 6.69
N LEU A 505 -2.86 21.34 5.60
CA LEU A 505 -1.78 20.61 4.91
C LEU A 505 -1.04 21.47 3.87
N GLU A 506 -1.43 22.76 3.73
CA GLU A 506 -0.85 23.68 2.72
C GLU A 506 -0.93 23.13 1.29
N LEU A 507 -1.99 22.36 0.98
CA LEU A 507 -2.20 21.78 -0.34
C LEU A 507 -3.05 22.72 -1.21
N PRO A 508 -2.50 23.27 -2.31
CA PRO A 508 -3.19 24.27 -3.14
C PRO A 508 -4.14 23.60 -4.15
N ILE A 509 -5.07 22.77 -3.66
CA ILE A 509 -6.13 22.18 -4.49
C ILE A 509 -7.30 23.16 -4.52
N THR A 510 -7.56 23.74 -5.70
CA THR A 510 -8.65 24.70 -5.97
C THR A 510 -9.58 24.23 -7.08
#